data_280e25e86269c80a492b42fcdd677261
#
_entry.id   280e25e86269c80a492b42fcdd677261
#
_cell.length_a   1.000
_cell.length_b   1.000
_cell.length_c   1.000
_cell.angle_alpha   90.00
_cell.angle_beta   90.00
_cell.angle_gamma   90.00
#
_symmetry.space_group_name_H-M   'P 1'
#
loop_
_entity.id
_entity.type
_entity.pdbx_description
1 polymer ?
#
loop_
_entity_poly.entity_id
_entity_poly.type
_entity_poly.pdbx_seq_one_letter_code
_entity_poly.pdbx_strand_id
1 'polypeptide(L)'
;MIKIKLTIFLLFFHVFSYNFSQEDSSLCGTVVPQNFLEIELNSKSNYNYYMNEFYNKIQLKTSTALTDIPVKIHVVRNDFGSTNISIDEILSEIDEVNSFLQNSFLRINICDEINYINDSSLYEFDLEQIESLYSNHQEDILNIYFVESITTNNSELCGYTYMPGNQNQFYDVIVMDNQCTNSSVNQTLVHEFGHHFNLIHTHGPQNGVLTDEFVNGANCSSAGDRVCDTPADPELNSSNVSNVNCLYNGNVTDEYGLLFDPDTSNIMSYAPQICRDNFTIEQYARMYAGFHTFKTYYKCPSLNVDFYSENVIDYCNDLMSVNFFDDSVGAISWEWDVDGDDIIDYTDQNFSHSYSPGVYDIALKITNANESITKVFPEYINFESSVFETSKVILKLVIFDTDENTWELKNSGGELVYLGGPYSESGEYIVELEIMPSECYTFTIYDSTGNGLANYSSEGVEYYRLTTEEGELIRYNQNFGFDESTYINTYYLSFNEVNASNFFVSPNPSDSFIKINHSNELPDHFKIYDINGRIMKIGDIKDENDLTISTIDLSSGMYFISIYNESKTEKLKFIVK
;
A
#
# COMPACT_ATOMS: atom_id res chain seq x y z
N MET A 1 16.78 -68.34 -35.17
CA MET A 1 15.39 -67.88 -35.26
C MET A 1 14.87 -67.60 -33.85
N ILE A 2 14.97 -66.34 -33.42
CA ILE A 2 14.54 -65.91 -32.09
C ILE A 2 13.17 -65.25 -32.27
N LYS A 3 12.15 -65.85 -31.62
CA LYS A 3 10.78 -65.28 -31.59
C LYS A 3 10.69 -64.27 -30.46
N ILE A 4 10.55 -63.00 -30.83
CA ILE A 4 10.24 -61.90 -29.88
C ILE A 4 8.72 -61.90 -29.68
N LYS A 5 8.28 -62.18 -28.44
CA LYS A 5 6.89 -61.97 -28.00
C LYS A 5 6.70 -60.51 -27.67
N LEU A 6 5.87 -59.83 -28.44
CA LEU A 6 5.41 -58.45 -28.16
C LEU A 6 4.25 -58.55 -27.16
N THR A 7 4.48 -58.14 -25.90
CA THR A 7 3.42 -58.01 -24.91
C THR A 7 2.88 -56.60 -24.96
N ILE A 8 1.66 -56.44 -25.46
CA ILE A 8 0.92 -55.16 -25.47
C ILE A 8 0.38 -54.93 -24.06
N PHE A 9 0.90 -53.91 -23.36
CA PHE A 9 0.34 -53.41 -22.12
C PHE A 9 -0.78 -52.41 -22.46
N LEU A 10 -2.03 -52.83 -22.30
CA LEU A 10 -3.19 -51.94 -22.34
C LEU A 10 -3.26 -51.19 -21.04
N LEU A 11 -2.82 -49.91 -21.01
CA LEU A 11 -3.09 -48.98 -19.96
C LEU A 11 -4.57 -48.54 -20.05
N PHE A 12 -5.37 -49.09 -19.12
CA PHE A 12 -6.69 -48.54 -18.84
C PHE A 12 -6.52 -47.20 -18.11
N PHE A 13 -6.72 -46.09 -18.82
CA PHE A 13 -7.00 -44.81 -18.22
C PHE A 13 -8.41 -44.88 -17.60
N HIS A 14 -8.49 -45.07 -16.28
CA HIS A 14 -9.69 -44.73 -15.56
C HIS A 14 -9.75 -43.20 -15.50
N VAL A 15 -10.57 -42.61 -16.38
CA VAL A 15 -11.08 -41.25 -16.19
C VAL A 15 -12.02 -41.35 -14.99
N PHE A 16 -11.51 -41.00 -13.82
CA PHE A 16 -12.38 -40.63 -12.72
C PHE A 16 -13.03 -39.32 -13.11
N SER A 17 -14.23 -39.38 -13.68
CA SER A 17 -15.15 -38.26 -13.61
C SER A 17 -15.52 -38.10 -12.13
N TYR A 18 -14.87 -37.14 -11.48
CA TYR A 18 -15.44 -36.59 -10.26
C TYR A 18 -16.74 -35.89 -10.68
N ASN A 19 -17.87 -36.60 -10.52
CA ASN A 19 -19.12 -35.93 -10.36
C ASN A 19 -19.02 -35.22 -9.00
N PHE A 20 -18.64 -33.94 -9.00
CA PHE A 20 -19.06 -33.03 -7.96
C PHE A 20 -20.60 -33.00 -8.07
N SER A 21 -21.29 -33.73 -7.20
CA SER A 21 -22.61 -33.31 -6.80
C SER A 21 -22.34 -32.01 -6.04
N GLN A 22 -22.52 -30.87 -6.72
CA GLN A 22 -22.78 -29.64 -6.04
C GLN A 22 -24.04 -29.91 -5.20
N GLU A 23 -23.90 -30.25 -3.93
CA GLU A 23 -24.97 -30.02 -2.97
C GLU A 23 -25.21 -28.52 -3.05
N ASP A 24 -26.46 -28.13 -3.30
CA ASP A 24 -26.90 -26.73 -3.35
C ASP A 24 -26.63 -26.11 -1.96
N SER A 25 -25.43 -25.57 -1.78
CA SER A 25 -25.05 -24.78 -0.60
C SER A 25 -25.58 -23.35 -0.73
N SER A 26 -26.84 -23.20 -1.14
CA SER A 26 -27.50 -21.89 -1.27
C SER A 26 -28.07 -21.38 0.04
N LEU A 27 -27.52 -21.77 1.18
CA LEU A 27 -28.01 -21.34 2.47
C LEU A 27 -27.46 -19.95 2.80
N CYS A 28 -28.32 -18.94 2.67
CA CYS A 28 -28.14 -17.65 3.30
C CYS A 28 -28.31 -17.78 4.82
N GLY A 29 -27.36 -17.24 5.58
CA GLY A 29 -27.40 -17.27 7.05
C GLY A 29 -28.25 -16.19 7.68
N THR A 30 -28.75 -15.23 6.90
CA THR A 30 -29.47 -14.06 7.39
C THR A 30 -30.79 -14.44 8.00
N VAL A 31 -31.01 -14.00 9.25
CA VAL A 31 -32.23 -14.26 10.04
C VAL A 31 -32.97 -12.95 10.24
N VAL A 32 -34.27 -12.97 9.99
CA VAL A 32 -35.14 -11.81 10.26
C VAL A 32 -35.26 -11.62 11.79
N PRO A 33 -34.88 -10.45 12.33
CA PRO A 33 -34.93 -10.19 13.77
C PRO A 33 -36.35 -10.29 14.31
N GLN A 34 -36.52 -10.81 15.53
CA GLN A 34 -37.86 -10.92 16.18
C GLN A 34 -38.58 -9.57 16.34
N ASN A 35 -37.81 -8.48 16.49
CA ASN A 35 -38.35 -7.12 16.61
C ASN A 35 -38.44 -6.39 15.26
N PHE A 36 -38.22 -7.06 14.14
CA PHE A 36 -38.23 -6.47 12.79
C PHE A 36 -39.51 -5.68 12.50
N LEU A 37 -40.68 -6.25 12.86
CA LEU A 37 -41.96 -5.58 12.73
C LEU A 37 -42.08 -4.28 13.53
N GLU A 38 -41.54 -4.26 14.74
CA GLU A 38 -41.57 -3.07 15.58
C GLU A 38 -40.68 -1.97 14.97
N ILE A 39 -39.54 -2.34 14.42
CA ILE A 39 -38.63 -1.44 13.73
C ILE A 39 -39.27 -0.83 12.49
N GLU A 40 -39.91 -1.65 11.65
CA GLU A 40 -40.68 -1.17 10.48
C GLU A 40 -41.81 -0.21 10.89
N LEU A 41 -42.54 -0.53 11.94
CA LEU A 41 -43.64 0.31 12.44
C LEU A 41 -43.14 1.66 12.96
N ASN A 42 -42.06 1.67 13.69
CA ASN A 42 -41.46 2.89 14.24
C ASN A 42 -40.89 3.79 13.13
N SER A 43 -40.38 3.22 12.05
CA SER A 43 -39.78 3.91 10.90
C SER A 43 -40.76 4.17 9.77
N LYS A 44 -42.02 3.72 9.87
CA LYS A 44 -43.01 3.68 8.80
C LYS A 44 -43.22 5.02 8.07
N SER A 45 -43.14 6.14 8.77
CA SER A 45 -43.33 7.47 8.15
C SER A 45 -42.20 7.80 7.17
N ASN A 46 -40.94 7.60 7.58
CA ASN A 46 -39.77 7.86 6.75
C ASN A 46 -39.68 6.84 5.61
N TYR A 47 -39.92 5.57 5.92
CA TYR A 47 -39.89 4.49 4.95
C TYR A 47 -40.91 4.73 3.81
N ASN A 48 -42.15 5.03 4.13
CA ASN A 48 -43.17 5.36 3.12
C ASN A 48 -42.87 6.63 2.34
N TYR A 49 -42.19 7.61 2.95
CA TYR A 49 -41.74 8.79 2.24
C TYR A 49 -40.77 8.41 1.12
N TYR A 50 -39.73 7.60 1.44
CA TYR A 50 -38.74 7.19 0.45
C TYR A 50 -39.31 6.20 -0.59
N MET A 51 -40.23 5.32 -0.22
CA MET A 51 -40.95 4.52 -1.20
C MET A 51 -41.65 5.40 -2.25
N ASN A 52 -42.37 6.42 -1.80
CA ASN A 52 -43.06 7.36 -2.71
C ASN A 52 -42.05 8.18 -3.54
N GLU A 53 -40.93 8.58 -2.95
CA GLU A 53 -39.86 9.29 -3.66
C GLU A 53 -39.27 8.42 -4.78
N PHE A 54 -39.00 7.15 -4.54
CA PHE A 54 -38.56 6.20 -5.54
C PHE A 54 -39.53 6.13 -6.74
N TYR A 55 -40.80 5.92 -6.50
CA TYR A 55 -41.80 5.87 -7.58
C TYR A 55 -41.92 7.19 -8.34
N ASN A 56 -41.77 8.32 -7.68
CA ASN A 56 -41.75 9.62 -8.33
C ASN A 56 -40.51 9.78 -9.24
N LYS A 57 -39.33 9.32 -8.81
CA LYS A 57 -38.09 9.33 -9.62
C LYS A 57 -38.28 8.51 -10.90
N ILE A 58 -38.87 7.32 -10.82
CA ILE A 58 -39.17 6.50 -11.99
C ILE A 58 -40.14 7.20 -12.95
N GLN A 59 -41.25 7.77 -12.42
CA GLN A 59 -42.26 8.42 -13.25
C GLN A 59 -41.76 9.63 -14.00
N LEU A 60 -40.91 10.44 -13.36
CA LEU A 60 -40.40 11.69 -13.94
C LEU A 60 -39.31 11.45 -14.98
N LYS A 61 -38.77 10.23 -15.12
CA LYS A 61 -37.65 9.88 -16.01
C LYS A 61 -36.49 10.90 -15.95
N THR A 62 -36.34 11.54 -14.81
CA THR A 62 -35.22 12.46 -14.60
C THR A 62 -33.95 11.64 -14.48
N SER A 63 -32.86 12.09 -15.11
CA SER A 63 -31.52 11.55 -14.85
C SER A 63 -31.23 11.78 -13.37
N THR A 64 -31.37 10.74 -12.58
CA THR A 64 -31.13 10.80 -11.14
C THR A 64 -29.69 10.40 -10.88
N ALA A 65 -28.97 11.23 -10.16
CA ALA A 65 -27.67 10.84 -9.62
C ALA A 65 -27.86 9.62 -8.72
N LEU A 66 -26.96 8.65 -8.83
CA LEU A 66 -26.91 7.51 -7.91
C LEU A 66 -26.42 8.00 -6.55
N THR A 67 -26.98 7.41 -5.49
CA THR A 67 -26.47 7.61 -4.13
C THR A 67 -25.36 6.60 -3.88
N ASP A 68 -24.18 7.08 -3.52
CA ASP A 68 -23.04 6.22 -3.20
C ASP A 68 -23.22 5.56 -1.83
N ILE A 69 -22.95 4.25 -1.79
CA ILE A 69 -22.89 3.44 -0.58
C ILE A 69 -21.42 3.23 -0.26
N PRO A 70 -20.87 3.93 0.74
CA PRO A 70 -19.51 3.74 1.18
C PRO A 70 -19.25 2.32 1.69
N VAL A 71 -18.23 1.63 1.15
CA VAL A 71 -17.84 0.31 1.60
C VAL A 71 -16.35 0.21 1.89
N LYS A 72 -16.02 -0.61 2.88
CA LYS A 72 -14.66 -1.10 3.18
C LYS A 72 -14.61 -2.59 2.87
N ILE A 73 -13.64 -2.99 2.06
CA ILE A 73 -13.43 -4.39 1.71
C ILE A 73 -12.32 -4.96 2.57
N HIS A 74 -12.58 -6.13 3.15
CA HIS A 74 -11.62 -6.91 3.92
C HIS A 74 -11.44 -8.28 3.28
N VAL A 75 -10.20 -8.66 3.01
CA VAL A 75 -9.84 -9.99 2.50
C VAL A 75 -9.10 -10.75 3.59
N VAL A 76 -9.75 -11.78 4.11
CA VAL A 76 -9.14 -12.64 5.13
C VAL A 76 -8.28 -13.69 4.46
N ARG A 77 -7.07 -13.84 4.96
CA ARG A 77 -6.05 -14.78 4.50
C ARG A 77 -5.61 -15.67 5.66
N ASN A 78 -5.08 -16.82 5.36
CA ASN A 78 -4.46 -17.64 6.39
C ASN A 78 -3.17 -16.98 6.94
N ASP A 79 -2.58 -17.52 8.01
CA ASP A 79 -1.38 -16.98 8.66
C ASP A 79 -0.15 -16.88 7.73
N PHE A 80 -0.18 -17.51 6.56
CA PHE A 80 0.85 -17.45 5.54
C PHE A 80 0.56 -16.39 4.45
N GLY A 81 -0.51 -15.62 4.61
CA GLY A 81 -0.92 -14.57 3.67
C GLY A 81 -1.57 -15.08 2.37
N SER A 82 -2.09 -16.33 2.36
CA SER A 82 -2.74 -16.92 1.18
C SER A 82 -4.25 -16.89 1.30
N THR A 83 -4.90 -16.64 0.17
CA THR A 83 -6.35 -16.76 -0.05
C THR A 83 -6.58 -17.34 -1.45
N ASN A 84 -7.78 -17.83 -1.73
CA ASN A 84 -8.18 -18.37 -3.04
C ASN A 84 -9.16 -17.46 -3.80
N ILE A 85 -9.32 -16.21 -3.35
CA ILE A 85 -10.02 -15.17 -4.10
C ILE A 85 -9.04 -14.09 -4.56
N SER A 86 -9.21 -13.60 -5.78
CA SER A 86 -8.43 -12.50 -6.35
C SER A 86 -9.17 -11.16 -6.24
N ILE A 87 -8.41 -10.07 -6.34
CA ILE A 87 -9.00 -8.72 -6.39
C ILE A 87 -9.91 -8.55 -7.60
N ASP A 88 -9.52 -9.08 -8.75
CA ASP A 88 -10.33 -8.97 -9.98
C ASP A 88 -11.69 -9.66 -9.84
N GLU A 89 -11.75 -10.79 -9.13
CA GLU A 89 -13.01 -11.48 -8.81
C GLU A 89 -13.87 -10.65 -7.87
N ILE A 90 -13.29 -10.08 -6.81
CA ILE A 90 -14.01 -9.18 -5.88
C ILE A 90 -14.57 -7.97 -6.62
N LEU A 91 -13.76 -7.31 -7.46
CA LEU A 91 -14.21 -6.14 -8.23
C LEU A 91 -15.29 -6.50 -9.24
N SER A 92 -15.23 -7.70 -9.85
CA SER A 92 -16.28 -8.21 -10.72
C SER A 92 -17.61 -8.41 -9.99
N GLU A 93 -17.58 -8.95 -8.77
CA GLU A 93 -18.78 -9.07 -7.92
C GLU A 93 -19.37 -7.70 -7.56
N ILE A 94 -18.52 -6.73 -7.22
CA ILE A 94 -18.97 -5.36 -6.94
C ILE A 94 -19.61 -4.71 -8.18
N ASP A 95 -19.06 -4.92 -9.37
CA ASP A 95 -19.64 -4.44 -10.62
C ASP A 95 -20.99 -5.09 -10.90
N GLU A 96 -21.12 -6.39 -10.61
CA GLU A 96 -22.39 -7.09 -10.73
C GLU A 96 -23.43 -6.54 -9.76
N VAL A 97 -23.10 -6.39 -8.48
CA VAL A 97 -24.00 -5.74 -7.49
C VAL A 97 -24.43 -4.36 -7.96
N ASN A 98 -23.52 -3.55 -8.48
CA ASN A 98 -23.80 -2.22 -9.00
C ASN A 98 -24.77 -2.26 -10.19
N SER A 99 -24.72 -3.33 -11.03
CA SER A 99 -25.66 -3.51 -12.14
C SER A 99 -27.12 -3.66 -11.67
N PHE A 100 -27.34 -4.21 -10.48
CA PHE A 100 -28.67 -4.31 -9.85
C PHE A 100 -29.01 -3.04 -9.05
N LEU A 101 -28.10 -2.58 -8.18
CA LEU A 101 -28.37 -1.45 -7.27
C LEU A 101 -28.70 -0.14 -7.99
N GLN A 102 -28.16 0.07 -9.21
CA GLN A 102 -28.51 1.25 -10.01
C GLN A 102 -30.02 1.40 -10.26
N ASN A 103 -30.77 0.27 -10.30
CA ASN A 103 -32.21 0.30 -10.41
C ASN A 103 -32.92 0.78 -9.13
N SER A 104 -32.20 0.75 -7.99
CA SER A 104 -32.61 1.38 -6.73
C SER A 104 -32.00 2.77 -6.55
N PHE A 105 -31.40 3.38 -7.59
CA PHE A 105 -30.66 4.64 -7.51
C PHE A 105 -29.51 4.63 -6.49
N LEU A 106 -28.93 3.46 -6.24
CA LEU A 106 -27.82 3.22 -5.33
C LEU A 106 -26.62 2.71 -6.10
N ARG A 107 -25.42 2.91 -5.55
CA ARG A 107 -24.18 2.39 -6.10
C ARG A 107 -23.14 2.20 -4.99
N ILE A 108 -22.43 1.08 -5.00
CA ILE A 108 -21.27 0.84 -4.13
C ILE A 108 -20.14 1.78 -4.53
N ASN A 109 -19.54 2.41 -3.54
CA ASN A 109 -18.33 3.21 -3.65
C ASN A 109 -17.27 2.68 -2.66
N ILE A 110 -16.17 2.13 -3.18
CA ILE A 110 -15.05 1.69 -2.36
C ILE A 110 -14.29 2.95 -1.94
N CYS A 111 -14.25 3.22 -0.63
CA CYS A 111 -13.72 4.47 -0.09
C CYS A 111 -12.24 4.43 0.27
N ASP A 112 -11.69 3.25 0.38
CA ASP A 112 -10.36 3.02 0.92
C ASP A 112 -9.79 1.74 0.29
N GLU A 113 -8.49 1.53 0.42
CA GLU A 113 -7.84 0.32 -0.05
C GLU A 113 -8.44 -0.97 0.55
N ILE A 114 -8.15 -2.10 -0.09
CA ILE A 114 -8.55 -3.41 0.43
C ILE A 114 -7.70 -3.75 1.66
N ASN A 115 -8.36 -4.02 2.78
CA ASN A 115 -7.70 -4.44 4.02
C ASN A 115 -7.44 -5.96 4.01
N TYR A 116 -6.18 -6.36 4.13
CA TYR A 116 -5.77 -7.75 4.20
C TYR A 116 -5.56 -8.18 5.65
N ILE A 117 -6.30 -9.21 6.10
CA ILE A 117 -6.25 -9.75 7.45
C ILE A 117 -5.61 -11.15 7.41
N ASN A 118 -4.43 -11.31 8.01
CA ASN A 118 -3.75 -12.61 8.10
C ASN A 118 -4.13 -13.27 9.43
N ASP A 119 -5.18 -14.08 9.42
CA ASP A 119 -5.68 -14.78 10.60
C ASP A 119 -6.41 -16.06 10.18
N SER A 120 -5.78 -17.22 10.43
CA SER A 120 -6.36 -18.51 10.08
C SER A 120 -7.65 -18.85 10.84
N SER A 121 -7.91 -18.23 11.99
CA SER A 121 -9.15 -18.44 12.74
C SER A 121 -10.34 -17.67 12.16
N LEU A 122 -10.09 -16.58 11.43
CA LEU A 122 -11.08 -15.83 10.68
C LEU A 122 -11.20 -16.30 9.24
N TYR A 123 -10.19 -17.01 8.73
CA TYR A 123 -10.13 -17.53 7.36
C TYR A 123 -11.16 -18.64 7.15
N GLU A 124 -11.22 -19.63 8.04
CA GLU A 124 -12.31 -20.63 8.16
C GLU A 124 -13.29 -20.11 9.20
N PHE A 125 -14.21 -19.27 8.78
CA PHE A 125 -15.00 -18.44 9.68
C PHE A 125 -16.20 -19.17 10.28
N ASP A 126 -16.33 -19.13 11.60
CA ASP A 126 -17.53 -19.57 12.31
C ASP A 126 -18.42 -18.36 12.64
N LEU A 127 -19.64 -18.33 12.11
CA LEU A 127 -20.59 -17.24 12.31
C LEU A 127 -20.89 -16.95 13.79
N GLU A 128 -20.76 -17.94 14.68
CA GLU A 128 -20.90 -17.72 16.12
C GLU A 128 -19.81 -16.81 16.70
N GLN A 129 -18.71 -16.60 15.95
CA GLN A 129 -17.60 -15.74 16.30
C GLN A 129 -17.63 -14.38 15.57
N ILE A 130 -18.80 -13.94 15.08
CA ILE A 130 -18.93 -12.70 14.29
C ILE A 130 -18.31 -11.47 14.98
N GLU A 131 -18.32 -11.45 16.32
CA GLU A 131 -17.71 -10.36 17.09
C GLU A 131 -16.18 -10.26 16.91
N SER A 132 -15.51 -11.33 16.48
CA SER A 132 -14.09 -11.31 16.23
C SER A 132 -13.68 -10.45 15.02
N LEU A 133 -14.62 -10.19 14.09
CA LEU A 133 -14.40 -9.28 12.97
C LEU A 133 -14.35 -7.80 13.40
N TYR A 134 -14.92 -7.46 14.57
CA TYR A 134 -15.12 -6.07 14.97
C TYR A 134 -13.82 -5.30 15.24
N SER A 135 -12.71 -5.99 15.52
CA SER A 135 -11.39 -5.36 15.66
C SER A 135 -10.87 -4.77 14.34
N ASN A 136 -11.39 -5.23 13.21
CA ASN A 136 -11.04 -4.77 11.86
C ASN A 136 -12.14 -3.90 11.24
N HIS A 137 -13.21 -3.64 12.00
CA HIS A 137 -14.39 -2.96 11.50
C HIS A 137 -14.15 -1.45 11.43
N GLN A 138 -14.48 -0.86 10.31
CA GLN A 138 -14.47 0.59 10.16
C GLN A 138 -15.87 1.16 10.47
N GLU A 139 -15.92 2.19 11.29
CA GLU A 139 -17.18 2.82 11.71
C GLU A 139 -17.80 3.67 10.60
N ASP A 140 -19.13 3.82 10.62
CA ASP A 140 -19.91 4.65 9.70
C ASP A 140 -19.80 4.22 8.22
N ILE A 141 -19.47 2.96 7.92
CA ILE A 141 -19.30 2.41 6.57
C ILE A 141 -19.77 0.95 6.55
N LEU A 142 -20.20 0.44 5.40
CA LEU A 142 -20.47 -0.97 5.24
C LEU A 142 -19.16 -1.76 5.09
N ASN A 143 -18.91 -2.73 5.97
CA ASN A 143 -17.75 -3.61 5.93
C ASN A 143 -18.10 -4.92 5.22
N ILE A 144 -17.36 -5.28 4.16
CA ILE A 144 -17.55 -6.52 3.41
C ILE A 144 -16.33 -7.40 3.62
N TYR A 145 -16.51 -8.58 4.23
CA TYR A 145 -15.46 -9.54 4.49
C TYR A 145 -15.54 -10.71 3.52
N PHE A 146 -14.44 -11.03 2.87
CA PHE A 146 -14.26 -12.22 2.05
C PHE A 146 -13.42 -13.23 2.83
N VAL A 147 -14.01 -14.37 3.18
CA VAL A 147 -13.42 -15.46 3.97
C VAL A 147 -13.40 -16.75 3.17
N GLU A 148 -12.54 -17.72 3.51
CA GLU A 148 -12.46 -19.00 2.79
C GLU A 148 -13.73 -19.81 2.85
N SER A 149 -14.32 -19.87 4.05
CA SER A 149 -15.58 -20.58 4.28
C SER A 149 -16.33 -19.96 5.45
N ILE A 150 -17.66 -20.06 5.40
CA ILE A 150 -18.56 -19.62 6.50
C ILE A 150 -19.27 -20.87 7.02
N THR A 151 -19.18 -21.12 8.32
CA THR A 151 -19.89 -22.21 8.99
C THR A 151 -20.77 -21.70 10.11
N THR A 152 -21.87 -22.38 10.36
CA THR A 152 -22.73 -22.19 11.53
C THR A 152 -23.39 -23.51 11.92
N ASN A 153 -23.30 -23.95 13.18
CA ASN A 153 -23.91 -25.19 13.68
C ASN A 153 -23.67 -26.42 12.77
N ASN A 154 -22.49 -26.54 12.15
CA ASN A 154 -22.08 -27.57 11.18
C ASN A 154 -22.78 -27.48 9.79
N SER A 155 -23.35 -26.33 9.45
CA SER A 155 -23.82 -26.03 8.10
C SER A 155 -22.93 -25.01 7.45
N GLU A 156 -22.65 -25.15 6.15
CA GLU A 156 -21.95 -24.18 5.34
C GLU A 156 -22.91 -23.11 4.82
N LEU A 157 -22.45 -21.86 4.78
CA LEU A 157 -23.20 -20.71 4.28
C LEU A 157 -22.40 -20.03 3.18
N CYS A 158 -23.10 -19.49 2.18
CA CYS A 158 -22.46 -18.69 1.12
C CYS A 158 -22.32 -17.21 1.48
N GLY A 159 -23.21 -16.67 2.29
CA GLY A 159 -23.20 -15.28 2.72
C GLY A 159 -23.98 -15.06 3.99
N TYR A 160 -23.72 -13.93 4.61
CA TYR A 160 -24.41 -13.48 5.80
C TYR A 160 -24.39 -11.96 5.91
N THR A 161 -25.50 -11.37 6.33
CA THR A 161 -25.57 -9.97 6.74
C THR A 161 -26.61 -9.78 7.85
N TYR A 162 -26.62 -8.60 8.44
CA TYR A 162 -27.71 -8.19 9.33
C TYR A 162 -28.74 -7.35 8.58
N MET A 163 -30.00 -7.63 8.82
CA MET A 163 -31.08 -6.76 8.36
C MET A 163 -31.05 -5.42 9.09
N PRO A 164 -31.50 -4.31 8.47
CA PRO A 164 -31.51 -3.01 9.10
C PRO A 164 -32.45 -2.98 10.33
N GLY A 165 -32.12 -2.11 11.31
CA GLY A 165 -32.94 -1.86 12.47
C GLY A 165 -32.27 -1.83 13.81
N ASN A 166 -31.05 -2.31 13.93
CA ASN A 166 -30.16 -2.01 15.04
C ASN A 166 -29.20 -0.89 14.62
N GLN A 167 -29.25 0.26 15.27
CA GLN A 167 -28.31 1.36 15.03
C GLN A 167 -26.95 1.10 15.67
N ASN A 168 -26.56 -0.15 15.81
CA ASN A 168 -25.23 -0.51 16.26
C ASN A 168 -24.36 -0.73 15.02
N GLN A 169 -23.35 0.06 14.87
CA GLN A 169 -22.38 0.03 13.73
C GLN A 169 -21.75 -1.36 13.50
N PHE A 170 -21.69 -2.20 14.53
CA PHE A 170 -21.23 -3.59 14.41
C PHE A 170 -22.10 -4.47 13.51
N TYR A 171 -23.32 -4.05 13.19
CA TYR A 171 -24.23 -4.77 12.27
C TYR A 171 -24.09 -4.29 10.80
N ASP A 172 -23.17 -3.36 10.52
CA ASP A 172 -22.86 -2.91 9.17
C ASP A 172 -21.81 -3.82 8.52
N VAL A 173 -22.20 -5.07 8.33
CA VAL A 173 -21.30 -6.11 7.83
C VAL A 173 -22.03 -7.04 6.84
N ILE A 174 -21.31 -7.39 5.78
CA ILE A 174 -21.59 -8.54 4.92
C ILE A 174 -20.37 -9.46 4.99
N VAL A 175 -20.57 -10.77 5.18
CA VAL A 175 -19.53 -11.79 5.14
C VAL A 175 -19.83 -12.72 3.97
N MET A 176 -18.83 -12.94 3.11
CA MET A 176 -18.91 -13.74 1.89
C MET A 176 -17.95 -14.91 1.94
N ASP A 177 -18.45 -16.09 1.59
CA ASP A 177 -17.64 -17.28 1.35
C ASP A 177 -16.98 -17.17 -0.04
N ASN A 178 -15.65 -17.31 -0.09
CA ASN A 178 -14.88 -17.21 -1.33
C ASN A 178 -15.27 -18.28 -2.36
N GLN A 179 -15.64 -19.48 -1.92
CA GLN A 179 -16.04 -20.57 -2.82
C GLN A 179 -17.37 -20.28 -3.50
N CYS A 180 -18.27 -19.56 -2.82
CA CYS A 180 -19.52 -19.09 -3.38
C CYS A 180 -19.36 -17.84 -4.24
N THR A 181 -18.28 -17.07 -4.07
CA THR A 181 -18.01 -15.83 -4.83
C THR A 181 -17.39 -16.14 -6.21
N ASN A 182 -16.63 -17.21 -6.34
CA ASN A 182 -15.87 -17.58 -7.53
C ASN A 182 -16.68 -18.20 -8.70
N SER A 183 -18.01 -18.17 -8.67
CA SER A 183 -18.81 -18.80 -9.70
C SER A 183 -19.44 -17.78 -10.65
N SER A 184 -19.31 -17.98 -11.95
CA SER A 184 -19.85 -17.10 -13.01
C SER A 184 -21.39 -16.96 -13.05
N VAL A 185 -22.08 -17.50 -12.07
CA VAL A 185 -23.56 -17.50 -11.94
C VAL A 185 -23.99 -17.26 -10.51
N ASN A 186 -23.15 -16.56 -9.73
CA ASN A 186 -23.37 -16.38 -8.31
C ASN A 186 -23.97 -15.01 -8.01
N GLN A 187 -25.18 -15.01 -7.46
CA GLN A 187 -25.92 -13.82 -7.05
C GLN A 187 -25.89 -13.63 -5.52
N THR A 188 -24.95 -14.29 -4.81
CA THR A 188 -24.97 -14.29 -3.35
C THR A 188 -24.72 -12.90 -2.79
N LEU A 189 -23.72 -12.18 -3.26
CA LEU A 189 -23.45 -10.82 -2.76
C LEU A 189 -24.62 -9.87 -3.04
N VAL A 190 -25.24 -9.97 -4.23
CA VAL A 190 -26.45 -9.22 -4.59
C VAL A 190 -27.61 -9.55 -3.63
N HIS A 191 -27.79 -10.82 -3.29
CA HIS A 191 -28.80 -11.31 -2.35
C HIS A 191 -28.56 -10.73 -0.93
N GLU A 192 -27.33 -10.75 -0.43
CA GLU A 192 -26.99 -10.18 0.88
C GLU A 192 -27.22 -8.65 0.92
N PHE A 193 -26.94 -7.93 -0.17
CA PHE A 193 -27.32 -6.52 -0.30
C PHE A 193 -28.83 -6.30 -0.24
N GLY A 194 -29.63 -7.22 -0.79
CA GLY A 194 -31.08 -7.22 -0.64
C GLY A 194 -31.50 -7.22 0.84
N HIS A 195 -30.94 -8.14 1.62
CA HIS A 195 -31.19 -8.20 3.07
C HIS A 195 -30.69 -6.95 3.80
N HIS A 196 -29.47 -6.51 3.48
CA HIS A 196 -28.86 -5.35 4.11
C HIS A 196 -29.70 -4.08 3.91
N PHE A 197 -30.46 -4.01 2.80
CA PHE A 197 -31.37 -2.90 2.49
C PHE A 197 -32.86 -3.27 2.64
N ASN A 198 -33.16 -4.18 3.54
CA ASN A 198 -34.53 -4.43 4.04
C ASN A 198 -35.41 -5.34 3.15
N LEU A 199 -34.82 -6.25 2.39
CA LEU A 199 -35.58 -7.36 1.78
C LEU A 199 -35.50 -8.60 2.67
N ILE A 200 -36.58 -9.35 2.75
CA ILE A 200 -36.60 -10.71 3.31
C ILE A 200 -36.77 -11.72 2.16
N HIS A 201 -36.55 -13.01 2.43
CA HIS A 201 -36.73 -14.04 1.43
C HIS A 201 -38.18 -14.05 0.88
N THR A 202 -38.35 -14.38 -0.40
CA THR A 202 -39.67 -14.41 -1.05
C THR A 202 -40.68 -15.33 -0.35
N HIS A 203 -40.19 -16.43 0.25
CA HIS A 203 -41.05 -17.34 1.04
C HIS A 203 -41.42 -16.81 2.43
N GLY A 204 -40.85 -15.67 2.85
CA GLY A 204 -41.11 -15.04 4.14
C GLY A 204 -40.01 -15.16 5.16
N PRO A 205 -40.26 -14.79 6.43
CA PRO A 205 -39.20 -14.60 7.45
C PRO A 205 -38.65 -15.89 8.08
N GLN A 206 -39.23 -17.06 7.79
CA GLN A 206 -38.85 -18.32 8.44
C GLN A 206 -38.57 -19.41 7.42
N ASN A 207 -37.37 -19.93 7.44
CA ASN A 207 -36.96 -21.06 6.61
C ASN A 207 -37.64 -22.36 7.08
N GLY A 208 -37.96 -23.23 6.14
CA GLY A 208 -38.61 -24.53 6.42
C GLY A 208 -40.07 -24.44 6.81
N VAL A 209 -40.70 -23.27 6.67
CA VAL A 209 -42.11 -23.04 6.97
C VAL A 209 -42.83 -22.55 5.71
N LEU A 210 -43.90 -23.25 5.33
CA LEU A 210 -44.73 -22.82 4.20
C LEU A 210 -45.22 -21.39 4.44
N THR A 211 -45.08 -20.53 3.43
CA THR A 211 -45.55 -19.14 3.49
C THR A 211 -47.03 -19.03 3.86
N ASP A 212 -47.36 -18.01 4.61
CA ASP A 212 -48.75 -17.63 4.93
C ASP A 212 -49.37 -16.68 3.89
N GLU A 213 -48.59 -16.35 2.84
CA GLU A 213 -49.06 -15.53 1.73
C GLU A 213 -49.97 -16.31 0.80
N PHE A 214 -51.09 -15.66 0.42
CA PHE A 214 -52.06 -16.26 -0.49
C PHE A 214 -51.64 -16.05 -1.96
N VAL A 215 -51.76 -17.09 -2.76
CA VAL A 215 -51.46 -17.07 -4.21
C VAL A 215 -52.20 -15.94 -4.95
N ASN A 216 -53.39 -15.55 -4.48
CA ASN A 216 -54.15 -14.46 -5.06
C ASN A 216 -53.69 -13.05 -4.62
N GLY A 217 -52.61 -12.94 -3.81
CA GLY A 217 -52.03 -11.69 -3.33
C GLY A 217 -52.87 -10.89 -2.33
N ALA A 218 -53.98 -11.44 -1.82
CA ALA A 218 -54.93 -10.68 -0.98
C ALA A 218 -54.33 -10.20 0.36
N ASN A 219 -53.24 -10.82 0.82
CA ASN A 219 -52.54 -10.51 2.06
C ASN A 219 -51.05 -10.17 1.86
N CYS A 220 -50.61 -9.96 0.61
CA CYS A 220 -49.19 -9.73 0.25
C CYS A 220 -48.50 -8.66 1.10
N SER A 221 -49.17 -7.60 1.51
CA SER A 221 -48.57 -6.52 2.31
C SER A 221 -48.29 -6.88 3.78
N SER A 222 -48.72 -8.07 4.23
CA SER A 222 -48.62 -8.50 5.63
C SER A 222 -48.10 -9.93 5.82
N ALA A 223 -48.05 -10.71 4.75
CA ALA A 223 -47.62 -12.10 4.71
C ALA A 223 -46.44 -12.28 3.72
N GLY A 224 -45.84 -13.45 3.69
CA GLY A 224 -44.69 -13.72 2.82
C GLY A 224 -43.56 -12.72 3.02
N ASP A 225 -43.01 -12.22 1.92
CA ASP A 225 -41.96 -11.20 1.94
C ASP A 225 -42.50 -9.76 2.09
N ARG A 226 -43.84 -9.61 2.14
CA ARG A 226 -44.55 -8.33 2.23
C ARG A 226 -44.35 -7.39 1.05
N VAL A 227 -43.95 -7.93 -0.08
CA VAL A 227 -43.83 -7.27 -1.37
C VAL A 227 -44.95 -7.73 -2.26
N CYS A 228 -45.78 -6.81 -2.79
CA CYS A 228 -47.02 -7.22 -3.48
C CYS A 228 -46.84 -7.48 -4.97
N ASP A 229 -45.68 -7.17 -5.54
CA ASP A 229 -45.36 -7.52 -6.92
C ASP A 229 -44.46 -8.77 -7.04
N THR A 230 -44.15 -9.43 -5.92
CA THR A 230 -43.59 -10.79 -5.86
C THR A 230 -44.75 -11.80 -5.73
N PRO A 231 -44.79 -12.88 -6.54
CA PRO A 231 -45.74 -13.97 -6.31
C PRO A 231 -45.45 -14.73 -5.01
N ALA A 232 -46.45 -15.22 -4.33
CA ALA A 232 -46.30 -16.05 -3.14
C ALA A 232 -45.39 -17.26 -3.39
N ASP A 233 -44.39 -17.45 -2.53
CA ASP A 233 -43.34 -18.47 -2.65
C ASP A 233 -43.48 -19.56 -1.58
N PRO A 234 -43.66 -20.84 -1.95
CA PRO A 234 -43.74 -21.95 -0.99
C PRO A 234 -42.38 -22.43 -0.44
N GLU A 235 -41.31 -21.61 -0.52
CA GLU A 235 -39.92 -21.93 -0.31
C GLU A 235 -39.32 -22.76 -1.46
N LEU A 236 -38.80 -22.03 -2.46
CA LEU A 236 -38.11 -22.62 -3.60
C LEU A 236 -36.80 -23.27 -3.17
N ASN A 237 -36.41 -24.36 -3.85
CA ASN A 237 -35.13 -25.04 -3.67
C ASN A 237 -34.87 -25.98 -4.86
N SER A 238 -33.68 -26.61 -4.89
CA SER A 238 -33.28 -27.54 -5.96
C SER A 238 -34.17 -28.78 -6.11
N SER A 239 -35.01 -29.12 -5.11
CA SER A 239 -35.92 -30.25 -5.19
C SER A 239 -37.25 -29.89 -5.88
N ASN A 240 -37.66 -28.63 -5.91
CA ASN A 240 -38.90 -28.14 -6.50
C ASN A 240 -38.73 -27.15 -7.65
N VAL A 241 -37.46 -26.79 -8.00
CA VAL A 241 -37.10 -26.01 -9.18
C VAL A 241 -36.08 -26.77 -10.02
N SER A 242 -36.31 -26.81 -11.32
CA SER A 242 -35.39 -27.48 -12.27
C SER A 242 -34.17 -26.63 -12.56
N ASN A 243 -32.96 -27.17 -12.32
CA ASN A 243 -31.68 -26.52 -12.66
C ASN A 243 -31.41 -26.37 -14.19
N VAL A 244 -32.28 -26.96 -15.03
CA VAL A 244 -32.09 -26.96 -16.49
C VAL A 244 -32.89 -25.88 -17.19
N ASN A 245 -34.15 -25.66 -16.72
CA ASN A 245 -35.09 -24.73 -17.36
C ASN A 245 -35.73 -23.75 -16.36
N CYS A 246 -35.31 -23.77 -15.10
CA CYS A 246 -35.78 -22.89 -14.05
C CYS A 246 -37.28 -22.89 -13.83
N LEU A 247 -37.96 -24.01 -14.12
CA LEU A 247 -39.38 -24.12 -13.88
C LEU A 247 -39.68 -24.73 -12.51
N TYR A 248 -40.62 -24.11 -11.79
CA TYR A 248 -41.20 -24.69 -10.60
C TYR A 248 -41.99 -25.94 -10.95
N ASN A 249 -41.79 -27.03 -10.24
CA ASN A 249 -42.43 -28.32 -10.47
C ASN A 249 -43.14 -28.86 -9.19
N GLY A 250 -43.24 -28.02 -8.17
CA GLY A 250 -43.99 -28.37 -6.94
C GLY A 250 -45.51 -28.46 -7.17
N ASN A 251 -46.18 -29.05 -6.22
CA ASN A 251 -47.62 -29.23 -6.23
C ASN A 251 -48.30 -28.76 -4.92
N VAL A 252 -47.62 -27.88 -4.20
CA VAL A 252 -48.10 -27.29 -2.97
C VAL A 252 -49.15 -26.23 -3.28
N THR A 253 -50.15 -26.11 -2.43
CA THR A 253 -51.22 -25.11 -2.55
C THR A 253 -51.28 -24.22 -1.31
N ASP A 254 -51.83 -23.02 -1.49
CA ASP A 254 -52.16 -22.12 -0.39
C ASP A 254 -53.34 -22.63 0.43
N GLU A 255 -53.75 -21.90 1.46
CA GLU A 255 -54.87 -22.19 2.32
C GLU A 255 -56.21 -22.34 1.56
N TYR A 256 -56.35 -21.68 0.40
CA TYR A 256 -57.53 -21.75 -0.45
C TYR A 256 -57.48 -22.85 -1.52
N GLY A 257 -56.39 -23.64 -1.54
CA GLY A 257 -56.17 -24.72 -2.50
C GLY A 257 -55.72 -24.26 -3.88
N LEU A 258 -55.21 -23.03 -4.00
CA LEU A 258 -54.58 -22.51 -5.22
C LEU A 258 -53.11 -22.96 -5.27
N LEU A 259 -52.69 -23.48 -6.44
CA LEU A 259 -51.31 -23.88 -6.66
C LEU A 259 -50.40 -22.65 -6.68
N PHE A 260 -49.24 -22.76 -6.03
CA PHE A 260 -48.21 -21.74 -6.13
C PHE A 260 -47.64 -21.69 -7.54
N ASP A 261 -47.35 -20.46 -7.99
CA ASP A 261 -46.64 -20.15 -9.22
C ASP A 261 -45.56 -19.07 -8.92
N PRO A 262 -44.51 -19.45 -8.14
CA PRO A 262 -43.52 -18.51 -7.65
C PRO A 262 -42.59 -18.04 -8.73
N ASP A 263 -41.96 -16.85 -8.55
CA ASP A 263 -40.91 -16.34 -9.41
C ASP A 263 -39.57 -17.04 -9.10
N THR A 264 -39.19 -18.01 -9.91
CA THR A 264 -37.93 -18.76 -9.78
C THR A 264 -36.71 -17.96 -10.16
N SER A 265 -36.89 -16.77 -10.75
CA SER A 265 -35.81 -15.89 -11.14
C SER A 265 -35.50 -14.80 -10.09
N ASN A 266 -36.32 -14.70 -9.05
CA ASN A 266 -36.10 -13.69 -8.03
C ASN A 266 -34.87 -13.96 -7.19
N ILE A 267 -34.03 -12.94 -7.03
CA ILE A 267 -32.73 -13.03 -6.29
C ILE A 267 -32.97 -13.37 -4.81
N MET A 268 -34.06 -12.90 -4.20
CA MET A 268 -34.37 -13.19 -2.80
C MET A 268 -35.02 -14.56 -2.59
N SER A 269 -35.16 -15.38 -3.61
CA SER A 269 -35.66 -16.76 -3.51
C SER A 269 -34.56 -17.75 -3.19
N TYR A 270 -34.94 -18.97 -2.80
CA TYR A 270 -34.01 -20.11 -2.70
C TYR A 270 -34.02 -21.00 -3.94
N ALA A 271 -34.47 -20.48 -5.07
CA ALA A 271 -34.26 -21.14 -6.36
C ALA A 271 -32.80 -21.38 -6.62
N PRO A 272 -32.40 -22.40 -7.42
CA PRO A 272 -31.02 -22.60 -7.83
C PRO A 272 -30.37 -21.30 -8.33
N GLN A 273 -29.14 -21.05 -7.97
CA GLN A 273 -28.43 -19.79 -8.30
C GLN A 273 -28.47 -19.46 -9.79
N ILE A 274 -28.32 -20.46 -10.64
CA ILE A 274 -28.39 -20.30 -12.11
C ILE A 274 -29.74 -19.73 -12.59
N CYS A 275 -30.77 -19.76 -11.78
CA CYS A 275 -32.11 -19.29 -12.14
C CYS A 275 -32.36 -17.85 -11.69
N ARG A 276 -31.64 -17.36 -10.69
CA ARG A 276 -31.87 -16.07 -10.06
C ARG A 276 -31.16 -14.97 -10.83
N ASP A 277 -31.90 -13.99 -11.34
CA ASP A 277 -31.37 -12.90 -12.17
C ASP A 277 -32.11 -11.56 -12.06
N ASN A 278 -33.13 -11.46 -11.20
CA ASN A 278 -33.90 -10.22 -11.09
C ASN A 278 -34.42 -9.89 -9.69
N PHE A 279 -34.74 -8.61 -9.50
CA PHE A 279 -35.62 -8.08 -8.45
C PHE A 279 -36.85 -7.45 -9.06
N THR A 280 -37.95 -7.43 -8.33
CA THR A 280 -39.15 -6.68 -8.74
C THR A 280 -38.98 -5.17 -8.52
N ILE A 281 -39.89 -4.37 -9.09
CA ILE A 281 -39.89 -2.91 -8.91
C ILE A 281 -40.10 -2.53 -7.45
N GLU A 282 -41.00 -3.22 -6.74
CA GLU A 282 -41.25 -2.95 -5.33
C GLU A 282 -40.05 -3.35 -4.45
N GLN A 283 -39.31 -4.42 -4.80
CA GLN A 283 -38.06 -4.78 -4.13
C GLN A 283 -37.01 -3.69 -4.30
N TYR A 284 -36.81 -3.14 -5.50
CA TYR A 284 -35.94 -1.99 -5.71
C TYR A 284 -36.36 -0.76 -4.91
N ALA A 285 -37.68 -0.48 -4.84
CA ALA A 285 -38.20 0.60 -4.02
C ALA A 285 -37.92 0.39 -2.54
N ARG A 286 -38.03 -0.84 -2.05
CA ARG A 286 -37.73 -1.21 -0.66
C ARG A 286 -36.24 -1.07 -0.32
N MET A 287 -35.36 -1.48 -1.21
CA MET A 287 -33.91 -1.27 -1.02
C MET A 287 -33.57 0.23 -0.94
N TYR A 288 -34.10 1.05 -1.86
CA TYR A 288 -33.96 2.50 -1.81
C TYR A 288 -34.46 3.07 -0.47
N ALA A 289 -35.66 2.71 -0.07
CA ALA A 289 -36.25 3.18 1.19
C ALA A 289 -35.47 2.66 2.42
N GLY A 290 -34.98 1.43 2.36
CA GLY A 290 -34.17 0.81 3.42
C GLY A 290 -32.89 1.56 3.66
N PHE A 291 -32.13 1.83 2.61
CA PHE A 291 -30.91 2.64 2.70
C PHE A 291 -31.20 4.03 3.28
N HIS A 292 -32.10 4.79 2.67
CA HIS A 292 -32.39 6.16 3.08
C HIS A 292 -33.07 6.28 4.46
N THR A 293 -33.65 5.22 4.97
CA THR A 293 -34.25 5.21 6.32
C THR A 293 -33.25 4.82 7.40
N PHE A 294 -32.36 3.85 7.11
CA PHE A 294 -31.57 3.20 8.14
C PHE A 294 -30.05 3.41 8.02
N LYS A 295 -29.51 3.80 6.83
CA LYS A 295 -28.08 3.76 6.53
C LYS A 295 -27.50 5.10 6.05
N THR A 296 -28.23 6.21 6.23
CA THR A 296 -27.78 7.55 5.77
C THR A 296 -26.55 8.11 6.52
N TYR A 297 -26.11 7.47 7.56
CA TYR A 297 -24.90 7.83 8.29
C TYR A 297 -23.62 7.31 7.61
N TYR A 298 -23.74 6.43 6.61
CA TYR A 298 -22.58 5.93 5.87
C TYR A 298 -21.84 7.07 5.20
N LYS A 299 -20.56 7.11 5.44
CA LYS A 299 -19.64 8.10 4.85
C LYS A 299 -18.26 7.48 4.63
N CYS A 300 -17.58 7.91 3.58
CA CYS A 300 -16.17 7.60 3.44
C CYS A 300 -15.37 8.29 4.55
N PRO A 301 -14.32 7.67 5.09
CA PRO A 301 -13.41 8.33 6.01
C PRO A 301 -12.81 9.57 5.35
N SER A 302 -12.55 10.58 6.15
CA SER A 302 -11.82 11.77 5.68
C SER A 302 -10.39 11.39 5.32
N LEU A 303 -9.87 11.94 4.24
CA LEU A 303 -8.47 11.75 3.87
C LEU A 303 -7.55 12.26 4.98
N ASN A 304 -6.58 11.45 5.37
CA ASN A 304 -5.48 11.85 6.23
C ASN A 304 -4.18 11.33 5.63
N VAL A 305 -3.23 12.24 5.36
CA VAL A 305 -1.93 11.89 4.77
C VAL A 305 -0.95 11.54 5.87
N ASP A 306 -0.47 10.30 5.87
CA ASP A 306 0.62 9.87 6.73
C ASP A 306 1.42 8.73 6.07
N PHE A 307 2.67 8.54 6.50
CA PHE A 307 3.52 7.44 6.08
C PHE A 307 4.68 7.25 7.06
N TYR A 308 5.32 6.10 6.99
CA TYR A 308 6.60 5.86 7.66
C TYR A 308 7.63 5.32 6.68
N SER A 309 8.90 5.35 7.08
CA SER A 309 9.99 4.84 6.25
C SER A 309 11.00 4.04 7.06
N GLU A 310 11.64 3.09 6.39
CA GLU A 310 12.79 2.34 6.88
C GLU A 310 13.97 2.59 5.96
N ASN A 311 15.15 2.86 6.51
CA ASN A 311 16.33 3.13 5.71
C ASN A 311 17.48 2.15 5.97
N VAL A 312 18.29 1.95 4.93
CA VAL A 312 19.57 1.24 4.99
C VAL A 312 20.62 2.11 4.31
N ILE A 313 21.70 2.44 5.02
CA ILE A 313 22.76 3.27 4.49
C ILE A 313 23.92 2.39 4.06
N ASP A 314 24.31 2.49 2.80
CA ASP A 314 25.55 1.97 2.26
C ASP A 314 26.59 3.11 2.30
N TYR A 315 27.27 3.22 3.43
CA TYR A 315 28.27 4.26 3.64
C TYR A 315 29.43 4.19 2.66
N CYS A 316 29.74 2.98 2.15
CA CYS A 316 30.86 2.81 1.23
C CYS A 316 30.54 3.33 -0.19
N ASN A 317 29.30 3.30 -0.58
CA ASN A 317 28.84 3.84 -1.85
C ASN A 317 28.19 5.22 -1.72
N ASP A 318 28.14 5.77 -0.49
CA ASP A 318 27.52 7.04 -0.18
C ASP A 318 26.06 7.09 -0.68
N LEU A 319 25.31 6.02 -0.36
CA LEU A 319 23.96 5.77 -0.84
C LEU A 319 23.06 5.38 0.33
N MET A 320 21.89 6.02 0.45
CA MET A 320 20.85 5.65 1.39
C MET A 320 19.66 5.07 0.62
N SER A 321 19.33 3.81 0.87
CA SER A 321 18.10 3.19 0.37
C SER A 321 17.01 3.32 1.40
N VAL A 322 15.86 3.88 1.01
CA VAL A 322 14.70 4.13 1.87
C VAL A 322 13.50 3.40 1.30
N ASN A 323 12.86 2.59 2.15
CA ASN A 323 11.57 1.98 1.86
C ASN A 323 10.47 2.86 2.46
N PHE A 324 9.54 3.30 1.65
CA PHE A 324 8.38 4.09 2.05
C PHE A 324 7.15 3.20 2.17
N PHE A 325 6.41 3.37 3.25
CA PHE A 325 5.18 2.65 3.55
C PHE A 325 4.08 3.65 3.86
N ASP A 326 3.01 3.61 3.08
CA ASP A 326 1.85 4.45 3.29
C ASP A 326 1.10 4.05 4.58
N ASP A 327 0.71 5.04 5.37
CA ASP A 327 -0.14 4.91 6.57
C ASP A 327 -1.32 5.92 6.50
N SER A 328 -1.66 6.33 5.28
CA SER A 328 -2.75 7.27 5.02
C SER A 328 -4.10 6.60 5.22
N VAL A 329 -5.10 7.41 5.59
CA VAL A 329 -6.49 6.96 5.76
C VAL A 329 -7.35 7.47 4.62
N GLY A 330 -8.17 6.59 4.05
CA GLY A 330 -9.17 6.94 3.05
C GLY A 330 -8.64 7.10 1.62
N ALA A 331 -7.38 6.74 1.35
CA ALA A 331 -6.76 6.84 0.05
C ALA A 331 -7.13 5.68 -0.88
N ILE A 332 -7.26 5.95 -2.18
CA ILE A 332 -7.36 4.96 -3.25
C ILE A 332 -6.30 5.15 -4.34
N SER A 333 -5.56 6.25 -4.30
CA SER A 333 -4.40 6.50 -5.16
C SER A 333 -3.42 7.45 -4.51
N TRP A 334 -2.14 7.30 -4.89
CA TRP A 334 -0.99 7.99 -4.33
C TRP A 334 -0.19 8.67 -5.44
N GLU A 335 0.37 9.83 -5.15
CA GLU A 335 1.33 10.54 -5.99
C GLU A 335 2.43 11.07 -5.06
N TRP A 336 3.65 10.56 -5.25
CA TRP A 336 4.81 10.89 -4.41
C TRP A 336 5.82 11.72 -5.20
N ASP A 337 6.28 12.81 -4.59
CA ASP A 337 7.47 13.55 -4.95
C ASP A 337 8.47 13.34 -3.80
N VAL A 338 9.61 12.69 -4.09
CA VAL A 338 10.54 12.24 -3.05
C VAL A 338 11.84 13.00 -3.02
N ASP A 339 12.01 14.02 -3.89
CA ASP A 339 13.18 14.89 -3.90
C ASP A 339 12.84 16.39 -3.84
N GLY A 340 11.56 16.72 -3.79
CA GLY A 340 11.05 18.08 -3.60
C GLY A 340 11.14 18.95 -4.85
N ASP A 341 11.12 18.35 -6.04
CA ASP A 341 11.21 19.09 -7.31
C ASP A 341 9.86 19.41 -7.97
N ASP A 342 8.74 19.08 -7.28
CA ASP A 342 7.34 19.20 -7.73
C ASP A 342 6.99 18.25 -8.91
N ILE A 343 7.80 17.22 -9.19
CA ILE A 343 7.52 16.19 -10.19
C ILE A 343 7.18 14.88 -9.45
N ILE A 344 6.17 14.18 -9.94
CA ILE A 344 5.78 12.90 -9.33
C ILE A 344 6.75 11.79 -9.75
N ASP A 345 7.39 11.18 -8.77
CA ASP A 345 8.34 10.09 -8.93
C ASP A 345 7.67 8.71 -8.89
N TYR A 346 6.69 8.54 -7.99
CA TYR A 346 6.03 7.26 -7.74
C TYR A 346 4.51 7.43 -7.61
N THR A 347 3.80 6.38 -8.01
CA THR A 347 2.34 6.25 -7.82
C THR A 347 1.95 4.95 -7.11
N ASP A 348 2.94 4.14 -6.75
CA ASP A 348 2.73 2.95 -5.94
C ASP A 348 2.46 3.35 -4.49
N GLN A 349 1.66 2.55 -3.78
CA GLN A 349 1.38 2.78 -2.36
C GLN A 349 2.64 2.66 -1.51
N ASN A 350 3.46 1.63 -1.77
CA ASN A 350 4.74 1.37 -1.10
C ASN A 350 5.82 1.16 -2.15
N PHE A 351 7.01 1.72 -1.92
CA PHE A 351 8.13 1.63 -2.87
C PHE A 351 9.46 1.83 -2.15
N SER A 352 10.56 1.69 -2.90
CA SER A 352 11.92 1.98 -2.43
C SER A 352 12.56 3.03 -3.31
N HIS A 353 13.27 3.98 -2.70
CA HIS A 353 14.07 4.99 -3.38
C HIS A 353 15.48 5.04 -2.83
N SER A 354 16.45 5.49 -3.63
CA SER A 354 17.86 5.61 -3.23
C SER A 354 18.32 7.05 -3.32
N TYR A 355 18.79 7.59 -2.20
CA TYR A 355 19.26 8.97 -2.08
C TYR A 355 20.78 9.03 -2.10
N SER A 356 21.33 10.04 -2.78
CA SER A 356 22.67 10.56 -2.55
C SER A 356 22.67 11.47 -1.33
N PRO A 357 23.85 11.83 -0.76
CA PRO A 357 23.90 12.80 0.33
C PRO A 357 23.21 14.12 -0.02
N GLY A 358 22.34 14.55 0.89
CA GLY A 358 21.52 15.74 0.71
C GLY A 358 20.40 15.83 1.73
N VAL A 359 19.60 16.89 1.60
CA VAL A 359 18.39 17.10 2.38
C VAL A 359 17.23 17.16 1.39
N TYR A 360 16.20 16.36 1.62
CA TYR A 360 15.09 16.21 0.68
C TYR A 360 13.75 16.35 1.41
N ASP A 361 12.87 17.13 0.81
CA ASP A 361 11.46 17.21 1.19
C ASP A 361 10.72 16.04 0.55
N ILE A 362 9.72 15.50 1.25
CA ILE A 362 8.83 14.48 0.70
C ILE A 362 7.43 15.07 0.59
N ALA A 363 6.81 15.02 -0.57
CA ALA A 363 5.42 15.35 -0.74
C ALA A 363 4.61 14.09 -1.10
N LEU A 364 3.51 13.88 -0.37
CA LEU A 364 2.55 12.84 -0.67
C LEU A 364 1.20 13.47 -0.94
N LYS A 365 0.66 13.20 -2.13
CA LYS A 365 -0.72 13.49 -2.48
C LYS A 365 -1.51 12.19 -2.52
N ILE A 366 -2.61 12.15 -1.76
CA ILE A 366 -3.56 11.04 -1.78
C ILE A 366 -4.89 11.51 -2.34
N THR A 367 -5.61 10.59 -2.98
CA THR A 367 -6.90 10.88 -3.61
C THR A 367 -7.88 9.75 -3.30
N ASN A 368 -9.16 10.10 -3.11
CA ASN A 368 -10.27 9.16 -3.11
C ASN A 368 -11.32 9.60 -4.15
N ALA A 369 -12.49 8.97 -4.16
CA ALA A 369 -13.55 9.28 -5.12
C ALA A 369 -14.05 10.75 -5.05
N ASN A 370 -13.87 11.43 -3.92
CA ASN A 370 -14.49 12.72 -3.63
C ASN A 370 -13.51 13.88 -3.52
N GLU A 371 -12.28 13.63 -3.09
CA GLU A 371 -11.30 14.68 -2.77
C GLU A 371 -9.84 14.21 -2.96
N SER A 372 -8.94 15.17 -2.99
CA SER A 372 -7.49 14.95 -2.95
C SER A 372 -6.87 15.87 -1.93
N ILE A 373 -5.88 15.39 -1.21
CA ILE A 373 -5.10 16.17 -0.25
C ILE A 373 -3.61 15.93 -0.46
N THR A 374 -2.82 16.99 -0.35
CA THR A 374 -1.35 16.91 -0.43
C THR A 374 -0.76 17.39 0.88
N LYS A 375 0.24 16.68 1.39
CA LYS A 375 1.04 17.07 2.55
C LYS A 375 2.52 17.00 2.21
N VAL A 376 3.25 18.07 2.57
CA VAL A 376 4.70 18.14 2.44
C VAL A 376 5.32 17.89 3.80
N PHE A 377 6.34 17.05 3.83
CA PHE A 377 7.16 16.73 4.99
C PHE A 377 8.56 17.31 4.74
N PRO A 378 8.85 18.51 5.23
CA PRO A 378 10.09 19.21 4.92
C PRO A 378 11.28 18.54 5.61
N GLU A 379 12.42 18.51 4.90
CA GLU A 379 13.68 17.95 5.40
C GLU A 379 13.54 16.52 5.96
N TYR A 380 12.61 15.73 5.40
CA TYR A 380 12.30 14.39 5.91
C TYR A 380 13.47 13.43 5.76
N ILE A 381 14.21 13.52 4.66
CA ILE A 381 15.45 12.81 4.44
C ILE A 381 16.59 13.80 4.67
N ASN A 382 17.48 13.48 5.60
CA ASN A 382 18.74 14.19 5.83
C ASN A 382 19.86 13.16 5.88
N PHE A 383 20.64 13.11 4.80
CA PHE A 383 21.71 12.15 4.61
C PHE A 383 23.03 12.90 4.39
N GLU A 384 23.94 12.80 5.36
CA GLU A 384 25.27 13.39 5.27
C GLU A 384 26.27 12.40 4.64
N SER A 385 27.16 12.93 3.79
CA SER A 385 28.23 12.12 3.19
C SER A 385 29.21 11.63 4.26
N SER A 386 29.63 10.37 4.14
CA SER A 386 30.71 9.77 4.93
C SER A 386 32.05 9.78 4.23
N VAL A 387 32.20 10.59 3.17
CA VAL A 387 33.39 10.67 2.33
C VAL A 387 34.37 11.70 2.88
N PHE A 388 35.60 11.28 3.17
CA PHE A 388 36.64 12.12 3.73
C PHE A 388 37.86 12.15 2.79
N GLU A 389 38.39 13.37 2.52
CA GLU A 389 39.64 13.53 1.76
C GLU A 389 40.84 13.36 2.71
N THR A 390 41.27 12.13 2.93
CA THR A 390 42.38 11.84 3.84
C THR A 390 43.13 10.56 3.45
N SER A 391 44.41 10.52 3.74
CA SER A 391 45.24 9.32 3.68
C SER A 391 45.60 8.78 5.07
N LYS A 392 45.14 9.46 6.12
CA LYS A 392 45.41 9.11 7.49
C LYS A 392 44.22 9.47 8.41
N VAL A 393 43.83 8.55 9.24
CA VAL A 393 42.88 8.78 10.32
C VAL A 393 43.61 8.83 11.66
N ILE A 394 43.27 9.80 12.48
CA ILE A 394 43.83 9.93 13.82
C ILE A 394 42.75 9.50 14.82
N LEU A 395 43.02 8.40 15.51
CA LEU A 395 42.22 7.96 16.64
C LEU A 395 42.79 8.54 17.92
N LYS A 396 42.02 9.30 18.65
CA LYS A 396 42.29 9.73 20.01
C LYS A 396 41.37 9.02 20.97
N LEU A 397 41.93 8.33 21.96
CA LEU A 397 41.21 7.67 23.06
C LEU A 397 41.61 8.28 24.38
N VAL A 398 40.64 8.60 25.22
CA VAL A 398 40.84 8.98 26.63
C VAL A 398 40.16 7.94 27.49
N ILE A 399 40.93 7.16 28.21
CA ILE A 399 40.49 5.97 28.97
C ILE A 399 40.97 6.12 30.42
N PHE A 400 40.04 5.92 31.35
CA PHE A 400 40.32 5.82 32.79
C PHE A 400 39.98 4.42 33.31
N ASP A 401 38.97 3.74 32.75
CA ASP A 401 38.70 2.34 33.03
C ASP A 401 39.57 1.46 32.10
N THR A 402 40.39 0.64 32.74
CA THR A 402 41.39 -0.16 32.03
C THR A 402 40.87 -1.56 31.69
N ASP A 403 41.48 -2.19 30.67
CA ASP A 403 41.25 -3.56 30.22
C ASP A 403 39.84 -3.84 29.64
N GLU A 404 39.06 -2.79 29.34
CA GLU A 404 37.68 -2.94 28.84
C GLU A 404 37.51 -2.69 27.34
N ASN A 405 38.24 -1.70 26.81
CA ASN A 405 38.02 -1.21 25.46
C ASN A 405 39.04 -1.76 24.47
N THR A 406 38.50 -2.26 23.37
CA THR A 406 39.29 -2.67 22.18
C THR A 406 38.74 -2.02 20.93
N TRP A 407 39.48 -1.95 19.87
CA TRP A 407 39.01 -1.45 18.59
C TRP A 407 39.69 -2.15 17.42
N GLU A 408 39.06 -2.11 16.27
CA GLU A 408 39.58 -2.61 15.02
C GLU A 408 39.22 -1.68 13.86
N LEU A 409 40.06 -1.70 12.82
CA LEU A 409 39.79 -1.09 11.51
C LEU A 409 39.87 -2.19 10.45
N LYS A 410 38.81 -2.34 9.69
CA LYS A 410 38.70 -3.28 8.57
C LYS A 410 38.51 -2.54 7.26
N ASN A 411 39.00 -3.09 6.16
CA ASN A 411 38.75 -2.58 4.81
C ASN A 411 37.39 -3.06 4.28
N SER A 412 37.00 -2.62 3.08
CA SER A 412 35.77 -3.00 2.40
C SER A 412 35.61 -4.51 2.17
N GLY A 413 36.71 -5.25 2.08
CA GLY A 413 36.72 -6.73 2.00
C GLY A 413 36.53 -7.43 3.34
N GLY A 414 36.42 -6.69 4.46
CA GLY A 414 36.33 -7.22 5.82
C GLY A 414 37.69 -7.68 6.39
N GLU A 415 38.80 -7.38 5.71
CA GLU A 415 40.13 -7.73 6.19
C GLU A 415 40.58 -6.76 7.28
N LEU A 416 41.16 -7.30 8.35
CA LEU A 416 41.71 -6.50 9.45
C LEU A 416 42.93 -5.72 9.03
N VAL A 417 42.88 -4.39 9.14
CA VAL A 417 44.00 -3.47 8.82
C VAL A 417 44.73 -3.07 10.08
N TYR A 418 44.03 -2.66 11.10
CA TYR A 418 44.57 -2.29 12.41
C TYR A 418 43.68 -2.81 13.55
N LEU A 419 44.28 -2.97 14.71
CA LEU A 419 43.59 -3.28 15.96
C LEU A 419 44.34 -2.66 17.15
N GLY A 420 43.67 -2.41 18.24
CA GLY A 420 44.25 -1.92 19.48
C GLY A 420 43.44 -2.26 20.72
N GLY A 421 44.10 -2.12 21.86
CA GLY A 421 43.53 -2.49 23.15
C GLY A 421 43.59 -4.00 23.45
N PRO A 422 43.12 -4.48 24.67
CA PRO A 422 42.73 -3.56 25.74
C PRO A 422 43.92 -2.79 26.33
N TYR A 423 43.64 -1.63 26.90
CA TYR A 423 44.65 -0.76 27.50
C TYR A 423 44.75 -0.96 29.00
N SER A 424 45.95 -1.30 29.50
CA SER A 424 46.18 -1.63 30.91
C SER A 424 46.51 -0.42 31.79
N GLU A 425 46.62 0.76 31.23
CA GLU A 425 46.93 2.00 31.97
C GLU A 425 45.90 3.07 31.55
N SER A 426 45.46 3.90 32.49
CA SER A 426 44.63 5.06 32.20
C SER A 426 45.44 6.16 31.52
N GLY A 427 44.82 6.89 30.60
CA GLY A 427 45.48 7.98 29.90
C GLY A 427 44.90 8.35 28.56
N GLU A 428 45.62 9.20 27.86
CA GLU A 428 45.32 9.62 26.50
C GLU A 428 46.19 8.82 25.52
N TYR A 429 45.54 8.18 24.55
CA TYR A 429 46.17 7.41 23.49
C TYR A 429 45.89 8.08 22.15
N ILE A 430 46.93 8.32 21.35
CA ILE A 430 46.80 8.84 19.99
C ILE A 430 47.40 7.80 19.04
N VAL A 431 46.60 7.31 18.11
CA VAL A 431 46.99 6.32 17.12
C VAL A 431 46.78 6.89 15.74
N GLU A 432 47.86 6.92 14.95
CA GLU A 432 47.78 7.29 13.54
C GLU A 432 47.56 6.04 12.69
N LEU A 433 46.50 6.05 11.88
CA LEU A 433 46.07 4.95 11.02
C LEU A 433 46.25 5.39 9.56
N GLU A 434 47.32 4.89 8.94
CA GLU A 434 47.54 5.11 7.50
C GLU A 434 46.55 4.29 6.71
N ILE A 435 45.80 4.92 5.83
CA ILE A 435 44.72 4.29 5.04
C ILE A 435 44.94 4.55 3.56
N MET A 436 44.41 3.63 2.74
CA MET A 436 44.50 3.77 1.28
C MET A 436 43.38 4.70 0.79
N PRO A 437 43.69 5.60 -0.14
CA PRO A 437 42.64 6.43 -0.76
C PRO A 437 41.74 5.62 -1.66
N SER A 438 40.49 6.10 -1.82
CA SER A 438 39.45 5.44 -2.60
C SER A 438 39.10 4.04 -2.10
N GLU A 439 39.18 3.85 -0.80
CA GLU A 439 38.79 2.64 -0.08
C GLU A 439 37.79 2.99 1.02
N CYS A 440 36.94 2.03 1.36
CA CYS A 440 36.01 2.15 2.46
C CYS A 440 36.48 1.34 3.65
N TYR A 441 36.46 1.94 4.82
CA TYR A 441 36.89 1.31 6.07
C TYR A 441 35.74 1.31 7.08
N THR A 442 35.73 0.28 7.92
CA THR A 442 34.87 0.21 9.11
C THR A 442 35.75 0.22 10.33
N PHE A 443 35.64 1.28 11.12
CA PHE A 443 36.21 1.35 12.45
C PHE A 443 35.17 0.86 13.45
N THR A 444 35.50 -0.12 14.27
CA THR A 444 34.63 -0.60 15.34
C THR A 444 35.36 -0.51 16.67
N ILE A 445 34.74 0.13 17.65
CA ILE A 445 35.18 0.14 19.04
C ILE A 445 34.27 -0.76 19.85
N TYR A 446 34.85 -1.52 20.78
CA TYR A 446 34.15 -2.46 21.65
C TYR A 446 34.39 -2.10 23.10
N ASP A 447 33.39 -2.34 23.92
CA ASP A 447 33.42 -2.23 25.37
C ASP A 447 32.91 -3.54 25.98
N SER A 448 33.66 -4.15 26.87
CA SER A 448 33.33 -5.46 27.43
C SER A 448 32.26 -5.41 28.51
N THR A 449 32.01 -4.27 29.11
CA THR A 449 31.03 -4.05 30.19
C THR A 449 29.73 -3.43 29.70
N GLY A 450 29.73 -2.82 28.50
CA GLY A 450 28.56 -2.27 27.85
C GLY A 450 28.16 -0.87 28.33
N ASN A 451 29.04 -0.17 29.01
CA ASN A 451 28.84 1.23 29.43
C ASN A 451 29.51 2.23 28.47
N GLY A 452 30.17 1.74 27.41
CA GLY A 452 30.94 2.55 26.48
C GLY A 452 32.13 3.23 27.15
N LEU A 453 32.31 4.53 26.89
CA LEU A 453 33.29 5.40 27.55
C LEU A 453 32.58 6.44 28.43
N ALA A 454 31.40 6.09 28.98
CA ALA A 454 30.54 7.06 29.70
C ALA A 454 30.90 7.24 31.18
N ASN A 455 32.06 6.82 31.62
CA ASN A 455 32.48 6.94 33.00
C ASN A 455 32.96 8.36 33.33
N TYR A 456 32.37 8.95 34.39
CA TYR A 456 32.83 10.19 34.98
C TYR A 456 33.77 9.87 36.14
N SER A 457 35.06 9.94 35.90
CA SER A 457 36.06 9.87 36.98
C SER A 457 36.38 11.27 37.53
N SER A 458 37.02 11.31 38.67
CA SER A 458 37.61 12.57 39.17
C SER A 458 38.71 13.12 38.26
N GLU A 459 39.16 12.36 37.29
CA GLU A 459 40.24 12.67 36.39
C GLU A 459 39.79 13.26 35.05
N GLY A 460 38.46 13.15 34.73
CA GLY A 460 37.88 13.73 33.51
C GLY A 460 36.79 12.92 32.87
N VAL A 461 36.60 13.13 31.59
CA VAL A 461 35.61 12.47 30.74
C VAL A 461 36.30 11.54 29.77
N GLU A 462 35.91 10.30 29.74
CA GLU A 462 36.36 9.32 28.72
C GLU A 462 35.64 9.55 27.40
N TYR A 463 36.36 9.38 26.31
CA TYR A 463 35.80 9.47 24.96
C TYR A 463 36.75 8.88 23.91
N TYR A 464 36.21 8.59 22.74
CA TYR A 464 37.00 8.44 21.54
C TYR A 464 36.69 9.53 20.52
N ARG A 465 37.66 9.84 19.70
CA ARG A 465 37.52 10.79 18.60
C ARG A 465 38.35 10.31 17.41
N LEU A 466 37.67 10.24 16.26
CA LEU A 466 38.31 10.02 14.96
C LEU A 466 38.34 11.34 14.19
N THR A 467 39.49 11.67 13.62
CA THR A 467 39.67 12.85 12.76
C THR A 467 40.49 12.50 11.54
N THR A 468 40.36 13.28 10.47
CA THR A 468 41.31 13.27 9.37
C THR A 468 42.68 13.86 9.82
N GLU A 469 43.70 13.76 8.97
CA GLU A 469 45.00 14.37 9.20
C GLU A 469 44.92 15.90 9.34
N GLU A 470 43.99 16.54 8.62
CA GLU A 470 43.72 17.98 8.65
C GLU A 470 42.88 18.39 9.86
N GLY A 471 42.41 17.44 10.65
CA GLY A 471 41.62 17.67 11.88
C GLY A 471 40.08 17.74 11.66
N GLU A 472 39.61 17.41 10.48
CA GLU A 472 38.17 17.24 10.23
C GLU A 472 37.61 16.11 11.11
N LEU A 473 36.47 16.35 11.74
CA LEU A 473 35.85 15.38 12.64
C LEU A 473 35.10 14.29 11.85
N ILE A 474 35.52 13.04 12.05
CA ILE A 474 34.85 11.87 11.50
C ILE A 474 33.79 11.36 12.52
N ARG A 475 34.24 11.13 13.77
CA ARG A 475 33.37 10.67 14.84
C ARG A 475 33.87 11.12 16.20
N TYR A 476 32.92 11.38 17.11
CA TYR A 476 33.17 11.60 18.54
C TYR A 476 32.03 10.91 19.31
N ASN A 477 32.36 10.06 20.27
CA ASN A 477 31.36 9.47 21.16
C ASN A 477 31.94 9.10 22.52
N GLN A 478 31.06 8.95 23.50
CA GLN A 478 31.33 8.52 24.87
C GLN A 478 30.44 7.34 25.27
N ASN A 479 29.20 7.29 24.76
CA ASN A 479 28.17 6.37 25.20
C ASN A 479 27.65 5.57 24.03
N PHE A 480 28.25 4.41 23.77
CA PHE A 480 27.93 3.55 22.63
C PHE A 480 27.52 2.11 23.02
N GLY A 481 27.43 1.82 24.34
CA GLY A 481 27.11 0.47 24.81
C GLY A 481 28.25 -0.51 24.58
N PHE A 482 27.95 -1.73 24.11
CA PHE A 482 28.92 -2.79 23.91
C PHE A 482 29.82 -2.59 22.67
N ASP A 483 29.32 -1.93 21.64
CA ASP A 483 30.08 -1.64 20.43
C ASP A 483 29.48 -0.47 19.64
N GLU A 484 30.34 0.14 18.81
CA GLU A 484 29.94 1.12 17.81
C GLU A 484 30.81 0.99 16.58
N SER A 485 30.17 1.02 15.40
CA SER A 485 30.88 1.03 14.12
C SER A 485 30.74 2.39 13.43
N THR A 486 31.85 2.90 12.92
CA THR A 486 31.94 4.13 12.12
C THR A 486 32.51 3.81 10.76
N TYR A 487 31.83 4.23 9.72
CA TYR A 487 32.27 4.05 8.34
C TYR A 487 33.11 5.25 7.90
N ILE A 488 34.18 4.97 7.19
CA ILE A 488 35.14 5.97 6.71
C ILE A 488 35.38 5.69 5.23
N ASN A 489 34.70 6.43 4.38
CA ASN A 489 34.89 6.33 2.94
C ASN A 489 35.98 7.36 2.55
N THR A 490 37.07 6.89 1.99
CA THR A 490 38.15 7.77 1.63
C THR A 490 38.07 8.14 0.17
N TYR A 491 38.01 9.42 -0.08
CA TYR A 491 38.14 9.97 -1.41
C TYR A 491 39.52 10.56 -1.60
N TYR A 492 40.18 10.21 -2.69
CA TYR A 492 41.34 10.92 -3.16
C TYR A 492 40.88 11.79 -4.32
N LEU A 493 41.13 13.09 -4.25
CA LEU A 493 41.27 13.86 -5.46
C LEU A 493 42.52 13.29 -6.17
N SER A 494 42.37 12.15 -6.84
CA SER A 494 43.37 11.74 -7.77
C SER A 494 43.49 12.91 -8.74
N PHE A 495 44.63 13.58 -8.71
CA PHE A 495 45.16 14.03 -9.98
C PHE A 495 45.25 12.72 -10.78
N ASN A 496 44.16 12.38 -11.51
CA ASN A 496 44.28 11.41 -12.56
C ASN A 496 45.62 11.74 -13.21
N GLU A 497 46.49 10.74 -13.23
CA GLU A 497 47.68 10.79 -14.08
C GLU A 497 47.25 11.50 -15.33
N VAL A 498 47.89 12.61 -15.59
CA VAL A 498 47.70 13.47 -16.73
C VAL A 498 47.44 12.58 -17.95
N ASN A 499 46.21 12.24 -18.26
CA ASN A 499 45.80 12.28 -19.64
C ASN A 499 46.10 13.71 -20.00
N ALA A 500 47.22 13.97 -20.63
CA ALA A 500 47.85 15.27 -20.77
C ALA A 500 46.72 16.26 -21.05
N SER A 501 46.41 17.13 -20.06
CA SER A 501 45.35 18.10 -20.18
C SER A 501 45.58 18.77 -21.51
N ASN A 502 44.65 18.67 -22.45
CA ASN A 502 44.79 19.28 -23.74
C ASN A 502 44.91 20.79 -23.59
N PHE A 503 44.56 21.32 -22.40
CA PHE A 503 44.56 22.74 -22.10
C PHE A 503 45.34 23.02 -20.80
N PHE A 504 46.05 24.14 -20.76
CA PHE A 504 46.59 24.73 -19.54
C PHE A 504 46.54 26.26 -19.65
N VAL A 505 46.51 26.94 -18.50
CA VAL A 505 46.49 28.42 -18.46
C VAL A 505 47.80 28.97 -17.93
N SER A 506 48.32 29.98 -18.60
CA SER A 506 49.53 30.70 -18.20
C SER A 506 49.46 32.19 -18.56
N PRO A 507 50.08 33.08 -17.80
CA PRO A 507 50.76 32.85 -16.52
C PRO A 507 49.77 32.52 -15.40
N ASN A 508 50.19 31.67 -14.46
CA ASN A 508 49.43 31.38 -13.23
C ASN A 508 50.48 31.38 -12.06
N PRO A 509 50.43 32.35 -11.14
CA PRO A 509 49.43 33.46 -11.01
C PRO A 509 49.47 34.50 -12.14
N SER A 510 48.31 35.10 -12.44
CA SER A 510 48.10 36.15 -13.43
C SER A 510 48.20 37.54 -12.82
N ASP A 511 48.85 38.47 -13.53
CA ASP A 511 48.88 39.89 -13.16
C ASP A 511 47.85 40.73 -13.95
N SER A 512 47.59 40.42 -15.21
CA SER A 512 46.68 41.17 -16.07
C SER A 512 45.95 40.36 -17.13
N PHE A 513 46.42 39.18 -17.45
CA PHE A 513 45.82 38.27 -18.41
C PHE A 513 46.21 36.83 -18.13
N ILE A 514 45.39 35.88 -18.60
CA ILE A 514 45.76 34.49 -18.78
C ILE A 514 45.66 34.12 -20.24
N LYS A 515 46.47 33.19 -20.70
CA LYS A 515 46.34 32.57 -22.01
C LYS A 515 46.01 31.10 -21.83
N ILE A 516 44.93 30.64 -22.53
CA ILE A 516 44.64 29.24 -22.68
C ILE A 516 45.63 28.67 -23.70
N ASN A 517 46.42 27.69 -23.29
CA ASN A 517 47.33 26.96 -24.15
C ASN A 517 46.72 25.59 -24.44
N HIS A 518 46.87 25.09 -25.66
CA HIS A 518 46.33 23.80 -26.11
C HIS A 518 47.39 23.00 -26.87
N SER A 519 47.26 21.67 -26.88
CA SER A 519 48.18 20.79 -27.54
C SER A 519 47.75 20.40 -28.96
N ASN A 520 46.48 20.18 -29.21
CA ASN A 520 46.00 19.61 -30.48
C ASN A 520 44.78 20.33 -31.07
N GLU A 521 43.87 20.85 -30.31
CA GLU A 521 42.59 21.40 -30.79
C GLU A 521 42.27 22.74 -30.12
N LEU A 522 41.73 23.69 -30.90
CA LEU A 522 41.25 24.97 -30.39
C LEU A 522 39.99 24.76 -29.58
N PRO A 523 39.86 25.31 -28.36
CA PRO A 523 38.59 25.24 -27.63
C PRO A 523 37.50 26.12 -28.25
N ASP A 524 36.22 25.77 -28.02
CA ASP A 524 35.07 26.50 -28.58
C ASP A 524 34.71 27.73 -27.77
N HIS A 525 34.70 27.59 -26.46
CA HIS A 525 34.35 28.69 -25.53
C HIS A 525 34.93 28.42 -24.13
N PHE A 526 34.89 29.46 -23.29
CA PHE A 526 35.28 29.36 -21.88
C PHE A 526 34.29 30.06 -20.95
N LYS A 527 34.29 29.65 -19.66
CA LYS A 527 33.64 30.35 -18.56
C LYS A 527 34.58 30.43 -17.36
N ILE A 528 34.68 31.62 -16.77
CA ILE A 528 35.47 31.85 -15.55
C ILE A 528 34.49 32.04 -14.38
N TYR A 529 34.78 31.36 -13.27
CA TYR A 529 34.00 31.37 -12.05
C TYR A 529 34.84 31.85 -10.87
N ASP A 530 34.24 32.54 -9.91
CA ASP A 530 34.81 32.77 -8.60
C ASP A 530 34.72 31.51 -7.72
N ILE A 531 35.25 31.54 -6.49
CA ILE A 531 35.24 30.43 -5.53
C ILE A 531 33.83 30.04 -5.05
N ASN A 532 32.80 30.87 -5.29
CA ASN A 532 31.41 30.62 -4.97
C ASN A 532 30.61 30.12 -6.19
N GLY A 533 31.26 29.80 -7.30
CA GLY A 533 30.65 29.31 -8.51
C GLY A 533 29.94 30.39 -9.36
N ARG A 534 30.06 31.68 -8.98
CA ARG A 534 29.46 32.79 -9.74
C ARG A 534 30.29 33.02 -11.01
N ILE A 535 29.62 33.11 -12.16
CA ILE A 535 30.24 33.38 -13.45
C ILE A 535 30.76 34.82 -13.46
N MET A 536 32.08 34.97 -13.70
CA MET A 536 32.78 36.23 -13.80
C MET A 536 32.98 36.66 -15.25
N LYS A 537 33.28 35.70 -16.14
CA LYS A 537 33.48 35.93 -17.58
C LYS A 537 32.99 34.75 -18.41
N ILE A 538 32.54 35.02 -19.62
CA ILE A 538 32.22 34.06 -20.67
C ILE A 538 32.79 34.59 -21.97
N GLY A 539 33.34 33.73 -22.82
CA GLY A 539 33.78 34.12 -24.16
C GLY A 539 33.80 32.92 -25.12
N ASP A 540 33.49 33.22 -26.38
CA ASP A 540 33.67 32.28 -27.48
C ASP A 540 35.11 32.41 -28.03
N ILE A 541 35.68 31.34 -28.48
CA ILE A 541 37.02 31.26 -29.05
C ILE A 541 36.87 30.90 -30.53
N LYS A 542 37.21 31.81 -31.38
CA LYS A 542 37.10 31.65 -32.83
C LYS A 542 38.44 31.45 -33.51
N ASP A 543 39.50 32.04 -32.92
CA ASP A 543 40.87 31.92 -33.40
C ASP A 543 41.89 32.03 -32.25
N GLU A 544 43.18 31.89 -32.56
CA GLU A 544 44.28 31.96 -31.61
C GLU A 544 44.35 33.28 -30.80
N ASN A 545 43.79 34.37 -31.29
CA ASN A 545 43.82 35.66 -30.61
C ASN A 545 42.85 35.67 -29.42
N ASP A 546 41.75 34.91 -29.50
CA ASP A 546 40.72 34.83 -28.46
C ASP A 546 41.20 33.99 -27.24
N LEU A 547 42.30 33.27 -27.35
CA LEU A 547 42.89 32.50 -26.26
C LEU A 547 43.49 33.36 -25.12
N THR A 548 43.69 34.66 -25.35
CA THR A 548 44.21 35.58 -24.34
C THR A 548 43.09 36.33 -23.64
N ILE A 549 42.88 36.05 -22.37
CA ILE A 549 41.78 36.56 -21.58
C ILE A 549 42.31 37.60 -20.57
N SER A 550 41.81 38.83 -20.64
CA SER A 550 42.14 39.85 -19.63
C SER A 550 41.58 39.47 -18.25
N THR A 551 42.42 39.65 -17.22
CA THR A 551 42.06 39.45 -15.81
C THR A 551 42.10 40.73 -14.99
N ILE A 552 42.28 41.89 -15.62
CA ILE A 552 42.46 43.20 -14.96
C ILE A 552 41.22 43.59 -14.14
N ASP A 553 40.06 43.16 -14.56
CA ASP A 553 38.75 43.43 -13.90
C ASP A 553 38.36 42.40 -12.85
N LEU A 554 39.19 41.38 -12.63
CA LEU A 554 39.04 40.41 -11.56
C LEU A 554 39.80 40.83 -10.31
N SER A 555 39.21 40.66 -9.13
CA SER A 555 39.90 40.93 -7.87
C SER A 555 41.00 39.91 -7.61
N SER A 556 42.03 40.27 -6.82
CA SER A 556 43.02 39.27 -6.38
C SER A 556 42.34 38.10 -5.68
N GLY A 557 42.65 36.89 -6.11
CA GLY A 557 42.02 35.68 -5.58
C GLY A 557 42.13 34.47 -6.49
N MET A 558 41.48 33.40 -6.08
CA MET A 558 41.40 32.13 -6.81
C MET A 558 40.18 32.10 -7.72
N TYR A 559 40.36 31.58 -8.93
CA TYR A 559 39.33 31.45 -9.95
C TYR A 559 39.42 30.08 -10.62
N PHE A 560 38.30 29.64 -11.16
CA PHE A 560 38.21 28.44 -11.99
C PHE A 560 37.80 28.82 -13.40
N ILE A 561 38.46 28.21 -14.39
CA ILE A 561 38.07 28.33 -15.80
C ILE A 561 37.61 26.98 -16.33
N SER A 562 36.38 26.91 -16.84
CA SER A 562 35.93 25.77 -17.63
C SER A 562 36.17 26.08 -19.11
N ILE A 563 36.84 25.18 -19.78
CA ILE A 563 37.19 25.25 -21.19
C ILE A 563 36.43 24.15 -21.91
N TYR A 564 35.69 24.49 -22.94
CA TYR A 564 34.79 23.62 -23.67
C TYR A 564 35.32 23.36 -25.09
N ASN A 565 35.25 22.12 -25.51
CA ASN A 565 35.49 21.64 -26.86
C ASN A 565 34.37 20.65 -27.20
N GLU A 566 34.01 20.46 -28.49
CA GLU A 566 32.87 19.63 -28.98
C GLU A 566 32.64 18.32 -28.22
N SER A 567 33.68 17.72 -27.63
CA SER A 567 33.60 16.38 -26.97
C SER A 567 33.92 16.39 -25.47
N LYS A 568 34.48 17.47 -24.91
CA LYS A 568 34.97 17.49 -23.52
C LYS A 568 34.89 18.88 -22.88
N THR A 569 34.76 18.88 -21.56
CA THR A 569 34.89 20.08 -20.72
C THR A 569 36.06 19.86 -19.78
N GLU A 570 37.04 20.77 -19.78
CA GLU A 570 38.15 20.76 -18.82
C GLU A 570 38.01 21.93 -17.85
N LYS A 571 38.27 21.71 -16.57
CA LYS A 571 38.26 22.74 -15.52
C LYS A 571 39.67 22.93 -14.98
N LEU A 572 40.14 24.16 -15.00
CA LEU A 572 41.47 24.53 -14.52
C LEU A 572 41.36 25.63 -13.47
N LYS A 573 42.25 25.61 -12.50
CA LYS A 573 42.37 26.63 -11.46
C LYS A 573 43.47 27.63 -11.82
N PHE A 574 43.21 28.94 -11.59
CA PHE A 574 44.25 29.96 -11.68
C PHE A 574 44.08 31.03 -10.60
N ILE A 575 45.16 31.77 -10.35
CA ILE A 575 45.22 32.80 -9.32
C ILE A 575 45.45 34.15 -10.01
N VAL A 576 44.69 35.18 -9.60
CA VAL A 576 44.89 36.58 -9.96
C VAL A 576 45.56 37.27 -8.77
N LYS A 577 46.73 37.98 -9.04
CA LYS A 577 47.46 38.72 -8.01
C LYS A 577 46.81 40.03 -7.64
#